data_6b2db8169b8252f3750a68c04f481e9a
#
_entry.id   6b2db8169b8252f3750a68c04f481e9a
#
_cell.length_a   1.000
_cell.length_b   1.000
_cell.length_c   1.000
_cell.angle_alpha   90.00
_cell.angle_beta   90.00
_cell.angle_gamma   90.00
#
_symmetry.space_group_name_H-M   'P 1'
#
loop_
_entity.id
_entity.type
_entity.pdbx_description
1 polymer ?
#
loop_
_entity_poly.entity_id
_entity_poly.type
_entity_poly.pdbx_seq_one_letter_code
_entity_poly.pdbx_strand_id
1 'polypeptide(L)'
;MLLRRQETFLLALALIFVAVAFAALALAPAARLAQWSAAAFPAGYTISVATWAAVAVTGHVVLSRRLPRRDPILFPLVMFLSGWGLALIWRLAPAFGLRQTAWLVVGVAGMLAVAFAPGDLRWLRRYRYLWLVAALGLTALTLIAGVNPSGGGPTLWLGCCGFYFQPSEALKLLFVVYLAAYLAEKGGGVVTAPRRPPRTFLSRARSPD
;
A
#
# COMPACT_ATOMS: atom_id res chain seq x y z
N MET A 1 -13.41 9.23 -19.48
CA MET A 1 -12.22 8.96 -20.32
C MET A 1 -10.97 9.69 -19.85
N LEU A 2 -11.03 10.95 -19.42
CA LEU A 2 -9.89 11.77 -18.98
C LEU A 2 -9.12 11.17 -17.79
N LEU A 3 -9.80 10.69 -16.76
CA LEU A 3 -9.17 10.09 -15.56
C LEU A 3 -8.32 8.86 -15.88
N ARG A 4 -8.73 8.02 -16.82
CA ARG A 4 -7.95 6.86 -17.25
C ARG A 4 -6.67 7.27 -18.01
N ARG A 5 -6.73 8.35 -18.79
CA ARG A 5 -5.55 8.89 -19.48
C ARG A 5 -4.51 9.42 -18.49
N GLN A 6 -4.95 10.10 -17.44
CA GLN A 6 -4.05 10.60 -16.39
C GLN A 6 -3.34 9.44 -15.66
N GLU A 7 -4.08 8.41 -15.27
CA GLU A 7 -3.51 7.24 -14.60
C GLU A 7 -2.49 6.50 -15.48
N THR A 8 -2.81 6.26 -16.75
CA THR A 8 -1.86 5.62 -17.70
C THR A 8 -0.63 6.47 -17.93
N PHE A 9 -0.78 7.79 -18.03
CA PHE A 9 0.35 8.72 -18.18
C PHE A 9 1.28 8.67 -16.95
N LEU A 10 0.71 8.71 -15.74
CA LEU A 10 1.47 8.64 -14.50
C LEU A 10 2.19 7.28 -14.34
N LEU A 11 1.54 6.17 -14.72
CA LEU A 11 2.17 4.84 -14.72
C LEU A 11 3.31 4.75 -15.75
N ALA A 12 3.14 5.33 -16.93
CA ALA A 12 4.21 5.39 -17.93
C ALA A 12 5.41 6.21 -17.41
N LEU A 13 5.15 7.34 -16.75
CA LEU A 13 6.19 8.14 -16.11
C LEU A 13 6.91 7.37 -15.00
N ALA A 14 6.16 6.64 -14.16
CA ALA A 14 6.72 5.78 -13.12
C ALA A 14 7.58 4.65 -13.73
N LEU A 15 7.14 4.04 -14.84
CA LEU A 15 7.92 3.02 -15.55
C LEU A 15 9.23 3.59 -16.10
N ILE A 16 9.19 4.76 -16.74
CA ILE A 16 10.39 5.43 -17.23
C ILE A 16 11.36 5.70 -16.08
N PHE A 17 10.86 6.22 -14.96
CA PHE A 17 11.67 6.47 -13.78
C PHE A 17 12.34 5.19 -13.25
N VAL A 18 11.59 4.12 -13.09
CA VAL A 18 12.11 2.83 -12.61
C VAL A 18 13.14 2.27 -13.58
N ALA A 19 12.87 2.30 -14.88
CA ALA A 19 13.81 1.86 -15.91
C ALA A 19 15.12 2.67 -15.88
N VAL A 20 15.03 4.00 -15.77
CA VAL A 20 16.21 4.87 -15.66
C VAL A 20 16.98 4.60 -14.36
N ALA A 21 16.29 4.38 -13.23
CA ALA A 21 16.94 4.06 -11.96
C ALA A 21 17.73 2.73 -12.04
N PHE A 22 17.16 1.70 -12.63
CA PHE A 22 17.86 0.42 -12.83
C PHE A 22 18.99 0.50 -13.87
N ALA A 23 18.80 1.28 -14.94
CA ALA A 23 19.88 1.57 -15.89
C ALA A 23 21.04 2.30 -15.21
N ALA A 24 20.75 3.29 -14.37
CA ALA A 24 21.76 3.99 -13.60
C ALA A 24 22.51 3.05 -12.63
N LEU A 25 21.81 2.12 -11.97
CA LEU A 25 22.45 1.09 -11.14
C LEU A 25 23.38 0.18 -11.95
N ALA A 26 22.97 -0.24 -13.15
CA ALA A 26 23.75 -1.10 -14.03
C ALA A 26 25.00 -0.37 -14.58
N LEU A 27 24.90 0.92 -14.86
CA LEU A 27 25.97 1.73 -15.40
C LEU A 27 26.91 2.33 -14.33
N ALA A 28 26.50 2.34 -13.08
CA ALA A 28 27.28 2.94 -11.98
C ALA A 28 28.71 2.42 -11.87
N PRO A 29 29.02 1.10 -12.02
CA PRO A 29 30.40 0.61 -12.03
C PRO A 29 31.20 1.16 -13.20
N ALA A 30 30.64 1.22 -14.39
CA ALA A 30 31.29 1.75 -15.59
C ALA A 30 31.65 3.24 -15.43
N ALA A 31 30.72 4.02 -14.89
CA ALA A 31 30.96 5.44 -14.63
C ALA A 31 32.05 5.70 -13.58
N ARG A 32 32.13 4.85 -12.54
CA ARG A 32 33.14 4.98 -11.47
C ARG A 32 34.54 4.62 -11.95
N LEU A 33 34.65 3.59 -12.78
CA LEU A 33 35.92 3.08 -13.28
C LEU A 33 36.35 3.72 -14.60
N ALA A 34 35.52 4.59 -15.18
CA ALA A 34 35.66 5.15 -16.53
C ALA A 34 35.88 4.06 -17.62
N GLN A 35 35.27 2.88 -17.42
CA GLN A 35 35.39 1.72 -18.30
C GLN A 35 34.00 1.15 -18.62
N TRP A 36 33.60 1.18 -19.88
CA TRP A 36 32.29 0.66 -20.30
C TRP A 36 32.15 -0.86 -20.14
N SER A 37 33.24 -1.59 -20.15
CA SER A 37 33.27 -3.03 -19.89
C SER A 37 32.88 -3.39 -18.44
N ALA A 38 32.89 -2.43 -17.52
CA ALA A 38 32.48 -2.62 -16.13
C ALA A 38 30.96 -2.44 -15.91
N ALA A 39 30.18 -2.11 -16.96
CA ALA A 39 28.71 -2.09 -16.85
C ALA A 39 28.17 -3.48 -16.53
N ALA A 40 27.34 -3.57 -15.50
CA ALA A 40 26.79 -4.84 -15.02
C ALA A 40 25.27 -4.82 -15.12
N PHE A 41 24.71 -5.76 -15.91
CA PHE A 41 23.27 -5.97 -16.06
C PHE A 41 22.86 -7.34 -15.49
N PRO A 42 22.84 -7.50 -14.16
CA PRO A 42 22.40 -8.77 -13.57
C PRO A 42 20.98 -9.11 -14.00
N ALA A 43 20.71 -10.40 -14.26
CA ALA A 43 19.37 -10.87 -14.63
C ALA A 43 18.30 -10.46 -13.59
N GLY A 44 18.68 -10.32 -12.31
CA GLY A 44 17.80 -9.83 -11.27
C GLY A 44 17.23 -8.43 -11.51
N TYR A 45 17.97 -7.53 -12.18
CA TYR A 45 17.47 -6.20 -12.52
C TYR A 45 16.35 -6.27 -13.56
N THR A 46 16.57 -7.04 -14.63
CA THR A 46 15.57 -7.23 -15.69
C THR A 46 14.34 -7.95 -15.18
N ILE A 47 14.50 -8.98 -14.34
CA ILE A 47 13.41 -9.69 -13.69
C ILE A 47 12.59 -8.71 -12.81
N SER A 48 13.26 -7.88 -12.02
CA SER A 48 12.58 -6.93 -11.11
C SER A 48 11.79 -5.87 -11.88
N VAL A 49 12.37 -5.27 -12.92
CA VAL A 49 11.71 -4.27 -13.76
C VAL A 49 10.54 -4.90 -14.54
N ALA A 50 10.75 -6.07 -15.14
CA ALA A 50 9.70 -6.78 -15.86
C ALA A 50 8.54 -7.19 -14.95
N THR A 51 8.83 -7.71 -13.75
CA THR A 51 7.81 -8.05 -12.75
C THR A 51 7.07 -6.81 -12.29
N TRP A 52 7.77 -5.72 -11.99
CA TRP A 52 7.16 -4.45 -11.62
C TRP A 52 6.20 -3.95 -12.71
N ALA A 53 6.65 -3.97 -13.98
CA ALA A 53 5.83 -3.55 -15.12
C ALA A 53 4.60 -4.45 -15.30
N ALA A 54 4.76 -5.78 -15.22
CA ALA A 54 3.66 -6.73 -15.31
C ALA A 54 2.61 -6.52 -14.22
N VAL A 55 3.06 -6.30 -12.98
CA VAL A 55 2.20 -6.03 -11.83
C VAL A 55 1.49 -4.68 -11.98
N ALA A 56 2.17 -3.64 -12.48
CA ALA A 56 1.58 -2.33 -12.74
C ALA A 56 0.48 -2.41 -13.80
N VAL A 57 0.73 -3.10 -14.91
CA VAL A 57 -0.24 -3.29 -15.99
C VAL A 57 -1.44 -4.11 -15.50
N THR A 58 -1.19 -5.24 -14.85
CA THR A 58 -2.25 -6.11 -14.31
C THR A 58 -3.10 -5.36 -13.30
N GLY A 59 -2.47 -4.67 -12.35
CA GLY A 59 -3.17 -3.87 -11.35
C GLY A 59 -4.02 -2.76 -11.98
N HIS A 60 -3.46 -2.02 -12.96
CA HIS A 60 -4.19 -1.00 -13.70
C HIS A 60 -5.42 -1.56 -14.43
N VAL A 61 -5.26 -2.66 -15.15
CA VAL A 61 -6.35 -3.29 -15.92
C VAL A 61 -7.45 -3.80 -14.99
N VAL A 62 -7.07 -4.51 -13.93
CA VAL A 62 -8.02 -5.08 -12.97
C VAL A 62 -8.77 -3.98 -12.22
N LEU A 63 -8.07 -3.00 -11.67
CA LEU A 63 -8.69 -1.89 -10.95
C LEU A 63 -9.55 -1.01 -11.86
N SER A 64 -9.16 -0.82 -13.13
CA SER A 64 -9.95 -0.06 -14.10
C SER A 64 -11.29 -0.72 -14.41
N ARG A 65 -11.33 -2.06 -14.36
CA ARG A 65 -12.57 -2.82 -14.60
C ARG A 65 -13.47 -2.88 -13.38
N ARG A 66 -12.88 -2.98 -12.18
CA ARG A 66 -13.61 -3.21 -10.91
C ARG A 66 -13.98 -1.93 -10.19
N LEU A 67 -13.10 -0.94 -10.19
CA LEU A 67 -13.28 0.33 -9.49
C LEU A 67 -13.14 1.52 -10.46
N PRO A 68 -14.13 1.74 -11.36
CA PRO A 68 -14.04 2.77 -12.40
C PRO A 68 -14.02 4.20 -11.86
N ARG A 69 -14.51 4.42 -10.63
CA ARG A 69 -14.60 5.74 -9.97
C ARG A 69 -13.50 5.96 -8.92
N ARG A 70 -12.41 5.16 -8.94
CA ARG A 70 -11.30 5.35 -8.02
C ARG A 70 -10.50 6.61 -8.33
N ASP A 71 -9.72 7.07 -7.35
CA ASP A 71 -8.74 8.13 -7.54
C ASP A 71 -7.66 7.68 -8.56
N PRO A 72 -7.39 8.46 -9.62
CA PRO A 72 -6.42 8.12 -10.66
C PRO A 72 -4.95 8.27 -10.20
N ILE A 73 -4.69 8.95 -9.07
CA ILE A 73 -3.33 9.23 -8.60
C ILE A 73 -2.84 8.12 -7.66
N LEU A 74 -3.73 7.53 -6.87
CA LEU A 74 -3.37 6.64 -5.77
C LEU A 74 -2.56 5.43 -6.25
N PHE A 75 -3.04 4.71 -7.27
CA PHE A 75 -2.36 3.51 -7.76
C PHE A 75 -1.01 3.82 -8.43
N PRO A 76 -0.88 4.82 -9.33
CA PRO A 76 0.43 5.22 -9.85
C PRO A 76 1.43 5.64 -8.77
N LEU A 77 0.98 6.36 -7.75
CA LEU A 77 1.83 6.75 -6.63
C LEU A 77 2.38 5.54 -5.86
N VAL A 78 1.51 4.56 -5.55
CA VAL A 78 1.93 3.31 -4.91
C VAL A 78 2.95 2.57 -5.78
N MET A 79 2.72 2.47 -7.08
CA MET A 79 3.65 1.82 -8.01
C MET A 79 4.96 2.59 -8.13
N PHE A 80 4.94 3.93 -8.19
CA PHE A 80 6.14 4.74 -8.20
C PHE A 80 6.98 4.52 -6.94
N LEU A 81 6.38 4.61 -5.75
CA LEU A 81 7.07 4.41 -4.47
C LEU A 81 7.62 2.99 -4.33
N SER A 82 6.89 1.98 -4.79
CA SER A 82 7.36 0.58 -4.77
C SER A 82 8.54 0.36 -5.72
N GLY A 83 8.52 0.96 -6.89
CA GLY A 83 9.64 0.91 -7.85
C GLY A 83 10.88 1.61 -7.33
N TRP A 84 10.71 2.79 -6.72
CA TRP A 84 11.79 3.51 -6.03
C TRP A 84 12.39 2.65 -4.90
N GLY A 85 11.55 2.11 -4.01
CA GLY A 85 12.00 1.24 -2.92
C GLY A 85 12.75 0.02 -3.42
N LEU A 86 12.29 -0.58 -4.53
CA LEU A 86 12.94 -1.72 -5.15
C LEU A 86 14.34 -1.35 -5.68
N ALA A 87 14.50 -0.21 -6.33
CA ALA A 87 15.78 0.30 -6.79
C ALA A 87 16.74 0.57 -5.62
N LEU A 88 16.24 1.16 -4.52
CA LEU A 88 17.03 1.38 -3.31
C LEU A 88 17.51 0.06 -2.68
N ILE A 89 16.66 -0.96 -2.61
CA ILE A 89 17.02 -2.27 -2.06
C ILE A 89 18.10 -2.92 -2.93
N TRP A 90 17.97 -2.88 -4.25
CA TRP A 90 19.02 -3.37 -5.15
C TRP A 90 20.33 -2.61 -5.00
N ARG A 91 20.27 -1.34 -4.64
CA ARG A 91 21.47 -0.50 -4.40
C ARG A 91 22.14 -0.80 -3.07
N LEU A 92 21.38 -0.96 -1.99
CA LEU A 92 21.88 -1.04 -0.63
C LEU A 92 22.06 -2.48 -0.14
N ALA A 93 21.21 -3.40 -0.57
CA ALA A 93 21.19 -4.79 -0.13
C ALA A 93 20.77 -5.73 -1.29
N PRO A 94 21.65 -5.94 -2.30
CA PRO A 94 21.30 -6.69 -3.51
C PRO A 94 20.78 -8.10 -3.24
N ALA A 95 21.27 -8.76 -2.17
CA ALA A 95 20.83 -10.10 -1.77
C ALA A 95 19.31 -10.19 -1.47
N PHE A 96 18.67 -9.07 -1.15
CA PHE A 96 17.24 -8.99 -0.87
C PHE A 96 16.40 -8.57 -2.09
N GLY A 97 17.01 -8.17 -3.21
CA GLY A 97 16.33 -7.58 -4.35
C GLY A 97 15.24 -8.49 -4.94
N LEU A 98 15.56 -9.75 -5.25
CA LEU A 98 14.58 -10.71 -5.77
C LEU A 98 13.48 -11.03 -4.76
N ARG A 99 13.82 -11.16 -3.46
CA ARG A 99 12.85 -11.38 -2.40
C ARG A 99 11.87 -10.22 -2.29
N GLN A 100 12.36 -8.98 -2.39
CA GLN A 100 11.51 -7.80 -2.39
C GLN A 100 10.62 -7.72 -3.63
N THR A 101 11.14 -8.14 -4.79
CA THR A 101 10.34 -8.27 -6.02
C THR A 101 9.18 -9.26 -5.84
N ALA A 102 9.42 -10.39 -5.18
CA ALA A 102 8.35 -11.34 -4.84
C ALA A 102 7.32 -10.74 -3.88
N TRP A 103 7.76 -10.02 -2.85
CA TRP A 103 6.85 -9.33 -1.94
C TRP A 103 6.02 -8.23 -2.60
N LEU A 104 6.53 -7.57 -3.64
CA LEU A 104 5.75 -6.64 -4.45
C LEU A 104 4.55 -7.34 -5.11
N VAL A 105 4.77 -8.53 -5.67
CA VAL A 105 3.68 -9.34 -6.26
C VAL A 105 2.64 -9.70 -5.19
N VAL A 106 3.08 -10.17 -4.03
CA VAL A 106 2.19 -10.51 -2.91
C VAL A 106 1.40 -9.28 -2.44
N GLY A 107 2.06 -8.13 -2.31
CA GLY A 107 1.41 -6.88 -1.88
C GLY A 107 0.34 -6.41 -2.85
N VAL A 108 0.63 -6.43 -4.16
CA VAL A 108 -0.37 -6.05 -5.17
C VAL A 108 -1.48 -7.09 -5.29
N ALA A 109 -1.17 -8.39 -5.19
CA ALA A 109 -2.20 -9.43 -5.13
C ALA A 109 -3.12 -9.24 -3.92
N GLY A 110 -2.59 -8.92 -2.74
CA GLY A 110 -3.37 -8.58 -1.55
C GLY A 110 -4.26 -7.35 -1.75
N MET A 111 -3.73 -6.28 -2.35
CA MET A 111 -4.50 -5.09 -2.71
C MET A 111 -5.65 -5.44 -3.68
N LEU A 112 -5.38 -6.25 -4.69
CA LEU A 112 -6.40 -6.70 -5.63
C LEU A 112 -7.44 -7.59 -4.95
N ALA A 113 -7.04 -8.49 -4.07
CA ALA A 113 -7.96 -9.31 -3.28
C ALA A 113 -8.95 -8.46 -2.48
N VAL A 114 -8.49 -7.36 -1.86
CA VAL A 114 -9.37 -6.39 -1.20
C VAL A 114 -10.30 -5.70 -2.19
N ALA A 115 -9.83 -5.35 -3.39
CA ALA A 115 -10.66 -4.75 -4.45
C ALA A 115 -11.73 -5.71 -5.00
N PHE A 116 -11.51 -7.02 -4.89
CA PHE A 116 -12.48 -8.08 -5.24
C PHE A 116 -13.40 -8.46 -4.08
N ALA A 117 -13.05 -8.05 -2.85
CA ALA A 117 -13.87 -8.38 -1.70
C ALA A 117 -15.31 -7.86 -1.88
N PRO A 118 -16.31 -8.63 -1.50
CA PRO A 118 -17.69 -8.17 -1.54
C PRO A 118 -17.80 -6.88 -0.75
N GLY A 119 -18.56 -5.89 -1.28
CA GLY A 119 -18.66 -4.54 -0.71
C GLY A 119 -19.22 -4.46 0.72
N ASP A 120 -19.63 -5.59 1.29
CA ASP A 120 -20.11 -5.70 2.65
C ASP A 120 -18.98 -6.12 3.61
N LEU A 121 -18.20 -5.14 4.02
CA LEU A 121 -17.16 -5.31 5.03
C LEU A 121 -17.71 -5.24 6.46
N ARG A 122 -19.01 -5.56 6.67
CA ARG A 122 -19.66 -5.53 7.99
C ARG A 122 -18.96 -6.45 8.99
N TRP A 123 -18.35 -7.55 8.54
CA TRP A 123 -17.61 -8.45 9.39
C TRP A 123 -16.37 -7.78 10.01
N LEU A 124 -15.66 -6.89 9.28
CA LEU A 124 -14.56 -6.10 9.83
C LEU A 124 -15.04 -5.21 10.98
N ARG A 125 -16.18 -4.57 10.80
CA ARG A 125 -16.81 -3.71 11.81
C ARG A 125 -17.36 -4.51 12.99
N ARG A 126 -17.96 -5.68 12.73
CA ARG A 126 -18.50 -6.57 13.76
C ARG A 126 -17.40 -7.07 14.71
N TYR A 127 -16.22 -7.40 14.18
CA TYR A 127 -15.10 -7.94 14.94
C TYR A 127 -14.01 -6.92 15.28
N ARG A 128 -14.33 -5.63 15.34
CA ARG A 128 -13.35 -4.56 15.56
C ARG A 128 -12.49 -4.75 16.80
N TYR A 129 -13.07 -5.19 17.91
CA TYR A 129 -12.32 -5.43 19.15
C TYR A 129 -11.40 -6.66 19.05
N LEU A 130 -11.76 -7.64 18.21
CA LEU A 130 -10.88 -8.75 17.93
C LEU A 130 -9.61 -8.31 17.20
N TRP A 131 -9.73 -7.38 16.25
CA TRP A 131 -8.58 -6.79 15.57
C TRP A 131 -7.69 -6.01 16.54
N LEU A 132 -8.28 -5.28 17.47
CA LEU A 132 -7.53 -4.57 18.50
C LEU A 132 -6.79 -5.54 19.43
N VAL A 133 -7.47 -6.57 19.93
CA VAL A 133 -6.88 -7.59 20.80
C VAL A 133 -5.77 -8.36 20.06
N ALA A 134 -5.97 -8.69 18.78
CA ALA A 134 -4.95 -9.32 17.94
C ALA A 134 -3.71 -8.41 17.78
N ALA A 135 -3.91 -7.11 17.58
CA ALA A 135 -2.82 -6.14 17.48
C ALA A 135 -2.03 -6.04 18.79
N LEU A 136 -2.73 -5.92 19.93
CA LEU A 136 -2.09 -5.88 21.24
C LEU A 136 -1.38 -7.19 21.59
N GLY A 137 -2.02 -8.34 21.28
CA GLY A 137 -1.44 -9.67 21.49
C GLY A 137 -0.16 -9.87 20.65
N LEU A 138 -0.17 -9.41 19.39
CA LEU A 138 1.00 -9.49 18.53
C LEU A 138 2.16 -8.60 19.06
N THR A 139 1.83 -7.43 19.62
CA THR A 139 2.82 -6.56 20.25
C THR A 139 3.38 -7.21 21.52
N ALA A 140 2.52 -7.75 22.37
CA ALA A 140 2.95 -8.47 23.59
C ALA A 140 3.82 -9.68 23.25
N LEU A 141 3.47 -10.44 22.21
CA LEU A 141 4.27 -11.58 21.74
C LEU A 141 5.67 -11.12 21.29
N THR A 142 5.77 -9.94 20.65
CA THR A 142 7.07 -9.38 20.27
C THR A 142 7.95 -9.04 21.48
N LEU A 143 7.35 -8.56 22.57
CA LEU A 143 8.08 -8.27 23.81
C LEU A 143 8.62 -9.54 24.49
N ILE A 144 7.90 -10.67 24.36
CA ILE A 144 8.27 -11.93 25.04
C ILE A 144 9.20 -12.78 24.16
N ALA A 145 8.89 -12.90 22.86
CA ALA A 145 9.56 -13.81 21.93
C ALA A 145 10.29 -13.07 20.78
N GLY A 146 10.47 -11.77 20.91
CA GLY A 146 11.15 -10.97 19.89
C GLY A 146 12.62 -11.36 19.74
N VAL A 147 13.11 -11.33 18.51
CA VAL A 147 14.50 -11.56 18.15
C VAL A 147 15.03 -10.39 17.34
N ASN A 148 16.36 -10.23 17.30
CA ASN A 148 17.02 -9.30 16.40
C ASN A 148 17.87 -10.07 15.38
N PRO A 149 17.53 -10.05 14.08
CA PRO A 149 18.28 -10.75 13.05
C PRO A 149 19.71 -10.24 12.86
N SER A 150 19.99 -9.00 13.29
CA SER A 150 21.30 -8.36 13.15
C SER A 150 22.22 -8.61 14.36
N GLY A 151 21.73 -9.30 15.40
CA GLY A 151 22.53 -9.65 16.58
C GLY A 151 22.76 -8.52 17.59
N GLY A 152 22.33 -7.28 17.32
CA GLY A 152 22.46 -6.14 18.23
C GLY A 152 21.33 -5.14 18.07
N GLY A 153 20.82 -4.57 19.16
CA GLY A 153 19.72 -3.62 19.18
C GLY A 153 18.36 -4.22 19.58
N PRO A 154 17.25 -3.50 19.41
CA PRO A 154 15.94 -3.92 19.91
C PRO A 154 15.41 -5.18 19.20
N THR A 155 14.77 -6.05 19.97
CA THR A 155 14.18 -7.32 19.51
C THR A 155 12.77 -7.10 18.97
N LEU A 156 12.68 -6.57 17.74
CA LEU A 156 11.42 -6.14 17.11
C LEU A 156 10.86 -7.15 16.10
N TRP A 157 11.54 -8.28 15.91
CA TRP A 157 11.19 -9.27 14.91
C TRP A 157 10.73 -10.57 15.57
N LEU A 158 9.74 -11.23 14.96
CA LEU A 158 9.39 -12.60 15.28
C LEU A 158 9.90 -13.51 14.17
N GLY A 159 10.49 -14.62 14.52
CA GLY A 159 10.90 -15.61 13.54
C GLY A 159 12.13 -16.41 13.95
N CYS A 160 12.44 -17.39 13.12
CA CYS A 160 13.63 -18.24 13.23
C CYS A 160 14.07 -18.72 11.84
N CYS A 161 15.23 -19.33 11.79
CA CYS A 161 15.68 -20.11 10.64
C CYS A 161 15.73 -19.34 9.32
N GLY A 162 16.03 -18.02 9.37
CA GLY A 162 16.13 -17.15 8.19
C GLY A 162 14.79 -16.49 7.75
N PHE A 163 13.68 -16.83 8.39
CA PHE A 163 12.41 -16.16 8.17
C PHE A 163 12.08 -15.24 9.35
N TYR A 164 12.06 -13.94 9.08
CA TYR A 164 11.77 -12.92 10.07
C TYR A 164 10.59 -12.08 9.64
N PHE A 165 9.64 -11.89 10.55
CA PHE A 165 8.46 -11.08 10.37
C PHE A 165 8.46 -9.96 11.42
N GLN A 166 8.25 -8.72 10.99
CA GLN A 166 8.13 -7.59 11.90
C GLN A 166 6.66 -7.37 12.26
N PRO A 167 6.24 -7.66 13.49
CA PRO A 167 4.84 -7.56 13.90
C PRO A 167 4.25 -6.16 13.79
N SER A 168 5.06 -5.11 13.86
CA SER A 168 4.62 -3.73 13.69
C SER A 168 3.98 -3.45 12.32
N GLU A 169 4.32 -4.20 11.28
CA GLU A 169 3.70 -4.05 9.96
C GLU A 169 2.25 -4.56 9.98
N ALA A 170 2.02 -5.73 10.58
CA ALA A 170 0.66 -6.24 10.77
C ALA A 170 -0.14 -5.37 11.75
N LEU A 171 0.49 -4.86 12.81
CA LEU A 171 -0.13 -3.95 13.77
C LEU A 171 -0.70 -2.70 13.08
N LYS A 172 0.02 -2.09 12.15
CA LYS A 172 -0.46 -0.93 11.39
C LYS A 172 -1.76 -1.25 10.64
N LEU A 173 -1.82 -2.40 9.95
CA LEU A 173 -3.02 -2.82 9.23
C LEU A 173 -4.20 -3.08 10.17
N LEU A 174 -3.97 -3.81 11.26
CA LEU A 174 -5.01 -4.11 12.26
C LEU A 174 -5.53 -2.84 12.93
N PHE A 175 -4.65 -1.88 13.21
CA PHE A 175 -5.02 -0.61 13.81
C PHE A 175 -5.82 0.27 12.85
N VAL A 176 -5.45 0.32 11.57
CA VAL A 176 -6.22 1.03 10.53
C VAL A 176 -7.62 0.43 10.39
N VAL A 177 -7.74 -0.90 10.35
CA VAL A 177 -9.05 -1.60 10.30
C VAL A 177 -9.90 -1.26 11.53
N TYR A 178 -9.30 -1.31 12.73
CA TYR A 178 -9.99 -0.95 13.97
C TYR A 178 -10.49 0.49 13.95
N LEU A 179 -9.61 1.46 13.62
CA LEU A 179 -9.98 2.88 13.59
C LEU A 179 -11.05 3.17 12.54
N ALA A 180 -10.92 2.61 11.34
CA ALA A 180 -11.91 2.77 10.29
C ALA A 180 -13.30 2.23 10.72
N ALA A 181 -13.33 1.06 11.36
CA ALA A 181 -14.55 0.47 11.89
C ALA A 181 -15.16 1.31 13.04
N TYR A 182 -14.33 1.82 13.93
CA TYR A 182 -14.73 2.67 15.06
C TYR A 182 -15.30 4.02 14.60
N LEU A 183 -14.59 4.69 13.67
CA LEU A 183 -15.02 5.97 13.13
C LEU A 183 -16.31 5.86 12.30
N ALA A 184 -16.46 4.79 11.53
CA ALA A 184 -17.67 4.54 10.75
C ALA A 184 -18.92 4.40 11.65
N GLU A 185 -18.78 3.88 12.87
CA GLU A 185 -19.87 3.77 13.82
C GLU A 185 -20.17 5.12 14.46
N LYS A 186 -19.14 5.84 14.91
CA LYS A 186 -19.30 7.15 15.56
C LYS A 186 -19.73 8.25 14.56
N GLY A 187 -19.18 8.22 13.35
CA GLY A 187 -19.49 9.22 12.30
C GLY A 187 -20.90 9.08 11.73
N GLY A 188 -21.50 7.89 11.73
CA GLY A 188 -22.88 7.67 11.30
C GLY A 188 -23.92 8.44 12.15
N GLY A 189 -23.62 8.77 13.40
CA GLY A 189 -24.48 9.55 14.27
C GLY A 189 -24.48 11.07 13.99
N VAL A 190 -23.42 11.59 13.36
CA VAL A 190 -23.28 13.03 13.09
C VAL A 190 -23.92 13.43 11.76
N VAL A 191 -23.95 12.51 10.79
CA VAL A 191 -24.48 12.78 9.43
C VAL A 191 -26.00 12.58 9.34
N THR A 192 -26.60 11.84 10.27
CA THR A 192 -28.05 11.55 10.29
C THR A 192 -28.87 12.46 11.21
N ALA A 193 -28.31 13.53 11.77
CA ALA A 193 -29.15 14.56 12.36
C ALA A 193 -29.99 15.21 11.26
N PRO A 194 -31.31 14.97 11.18
CA PRO A 194 -32.13 15.63 10.18
C PRO A 194 -31.98 17.13 10.39
N ARG A 195 -31.50 17.85 9.37
CA ARG A 195 -31.61 19.31 9.33
C ARG A 195 -33.06 19.62 9.49
N ARG A 196 -33.52 19.98 10.71
CA ARG A 196 -34.84 20.57 10.91
C ARG A 196 -34.90 21.76 9.96
N PRO A 197 -35.90 21.79 9.05
CA PRO A 197 -36.09 22.97 8.22
C PRO A 197 -36.29 24.18 9.17
N PRO A 198 -35.73 25.32 8.82
CA PRO A 198 -35.94 26.52 9.63
C PRO A 198 -37.43 26.71 9.77
N ARG A 199 -37.92 26.79 11.02
CA ARG A 199 -39.30 27.14 11.30
C ARG A 199 -39.50 28.54 10.73
N THR A 200 -40.16 28.59 9.55
CA THR A 200 -40.59 29.84 8.98
C THR A 200 -41.62 30.46 9.94
N PHE A 201 -41.25 31.57 10.52
CA PHE A 201 -42.06 32.39 11.46
C PHE A 201 -43.28 33.03 10.81
N LEU A 202 -43.66 32.62 9.58
CA LEU A 202 -44.72 33.26 8.76
C LEU A 202 -46.05 32.54 8.71
N SER A 203 -46.32 31.54 9.57
CA SER A 203 -47.63 30.89 9.61
C SER A 203 -48.59 31.42 10.69
N ARG A 204 -48.32 32.61 11.27
CA ARG A 204 -49.17 33.18 12.34
C ARG A 204 -49.80 34.52 11.97
N ALA A 205 -50.19 34.68 10.73
CA ALA A 205 -50.96 35.86 10.30
C ALA A 205 -51.90 35.51 9.15
N ARG A 206 -52.99 34.83 9.47
CA ARG A 206 -54.28 34.90 8.71
C ARG A 206 -55.35 34.10 9.42
N SER A 207 -56.02 34.68 10.38
CA SER A 207 -57.43 34.43 10.64
C SER A 207 -58.19 35.58 9.98
N PRO A 208 -59.07 35.34 8.98
CA PRO A 208 -60.10 36.28 8.63
C PRO A 208 -61.32 36.04 9.53
N ASP A 209 -61.86 37.09 10.01
CA ASP A 209 -63.21 37.21 10.57
C ASP A 209 -64.26 36.86 9.50
#